data_2f03a18d50615dc37ceba710d41d7028
#
_entry.id   2f03a18d50615dc37ceba710d41d7028
#
_cell.length_a   1.000
_cell.length_b   1.000
_cell.length_c   1.000
_cell.angle_alpha   90.00
_cell.angle_beta   90.00
_cell.angle_gamma   90.00
#
_symmetry.space_group_name_H-M   'P 1'
#
loop_
_entity.id
_entity.type
_entity.pdbx_description
1 polymer ?
#
loop_
_entity_poly.entity_id
_entity_poly.type
_entity_poly.pdbx_seq_one_letter_code
_entity_poly.pdbx_strand_id
1 'polypeptide(L)'
;MAVTLPFATNSSLTISNTAIDMLRKLYQGNESLKFKKAGVIVSEFIDENKKQLQLFDEENPKHSALMQTIDKLNHKIGDTKVKLATQNLGLTWNMKQNHLSPKYTTNFKEILEIQCQ
;
A
#
# COMPACT_ATOMS: atom_id res chain seq x y z
N MET A 1 -6.22 6.93 -14.62
CA MET A 1 -6.39 5.67 -15.37
C MET A 1 -6.92 4.63 -14.41
N ALA A 2 -7.91 3.85 -14.79
CA ALA A 2 -8.45 2.75 -13.99
C ALA A 2 -8.37 1.46 -14.80
N VAL A 3 -8.21 0.34 -14.11
CA VAL A 3 -8.20 -1.01 -14.69
C VAL A 3 -8.88 -1.97 -13.72
N THR A 4 -9.69 -2.86 -14.23
CA THR A 4 -10.26 -3.95 -13.44
C THR A 4 -9.31 -5.15 -13.52
N LEU A 5 -8.99 -5.72 -12.35
CA LEU A 5 -8.20 -6.94 -12.30
C LEU A 5 -9.01 -8.10 -12.89
N PRO A 6 -8.38 -9.04 -13.61
CA PRO A 6 -9.08 -10.19 -14.20
C PRO A 6 -9.70 -11.11 -13.14
N PHE A 7 -9.14 -11.14 -11.94
CA PHE A 7 -9.66 -11.91 -10.81
C PHE A 7 -9.41 -11.16 -9.49
N ALA A 8 -10.25 -11.46 -8.50
CA ALA A 8 -10.07 -10.92 -7.16
C ALA A 8 -8.83 -11.54 -6.50
N THR A 9 -7.92 -10.69 -6.02
CA THR A 9 -6.65 -11.11 -5.41
C THR A 9 -6.28 -10.22 -4.23
N ASN A 10 -5.64 -10.82 -3.23
CA ASN A 10 -4.97 -10.11 -2.14
C ASN A 10 -3.44 -10.06 -2.34
N SER A 11 -2.94 -10.56 -3.47
CA SER A 11 -1.51 -10.63 -3.77
C SER A 11 -0.94 -9.25 -4.07
N SER A 12 -0.09 -8.76 -3.17
CA SER A 12 0.67 -7.52 -3.38
C SER A 12 1.55 -7.57 -4.64
N LEU A 13 2.00 -8.77 -5.04
CA LEU A 13 2.77 -8.96 -6.28
C LEU A 13 1.92 -8.66 -7.50
N THR A 14 0.72 -9.24 -7.58
CA THR A 14 -0.20 -9.04 -8.71
C THR A 14 -0.64 -7.59 -8.81
N ILE A 15 -1.02 -6.98 -7.68
CA ILE A 15 -1.43 -5.57 -7.61
C ILE A 15 -0.28 -4.64 -8.05
N SER A 16 0.94 -4.88 -7.55
CA SER A 16 2.12 -4.08 -7.90
C SER A 16 2.47 -4.19 -9.38
N ASN A 17 2.45 -5.39 -9.95
CA ASN A 17 2.74 -5.59 -11.37
C ASN A 17 1.71 -4.88 -12.25
N THR A 18 0.43 -4.99 -11.91
CA THR A 18 -0.64 -4.27 -12.63
C THR A 18 -0.44 -2.75 -12.54
N ALA A 19 -0.11 -2.25 -11.36
CA ALA A 19 0.14 -0.81 -11.17
C ALA A 19 1.36 -0.33 -11.99
N ILE A 20 2.43 -1.12 -12.06
CA ILE A 20 3.61 -0.83 -12.87
C ILE A 20 3.25 -0.80 -14.36
N ASP A 21 2.46 -1.76 -14.84
CA ASP A 21 2.05 -1.80 -16.24
C ASP A 21 1.14 -0.62 -16.61
N MET A 22 0.26 -0.21 -15.71
CA MET A 22 -0.53 1.01 -15.87
C MET A 22 0.37 2.25 -15.95
N LEU A 23 1.36 2.33 -15.05
CA LEU A 23 2.30 3.45 -15.02
C LEU A 23 3.10 3.52 -16.33
N ARG A 24 3.59 2.38 -16.84
CA ARG A 24 4.29 2.32 -18.12
C ARG A 24 3.44 2.84 -19.27
N LYS A 25 2.16 2.44 -19.33
CA LYS A 25 1.22 2.94 -20.34
C LYS A 25 0.98 4.45 -20.23
N LEU A 26 0.90 4.97 -19.01
CA LEU A 26 0.75 6.43 -18.79
C LEU A 26 2.01 7.20 -19.19
N TYR A 27 3.18 6.62 -19.01
CA TYR A 27 4.45 7.29 -19.32
C TYR A 27 4.79 7.23 -20.80
N GLN A 28 4.37 6.17 -21.51
CA GLN A 28 4.52 6.07 -22.97
C GLN A 28 3.80 7.22 -23.68
N GLY A 29 4.54 8.06 -24.38
CA GLY A 29 4.03 9.26 -25.05
C GLY A 29 3.97 10.54 -24.22
N ASN A 30 4.32 10.47 -22.92
CA ASN A 30 4.33 11.60 -22.02
C ASN A 30 5.69 11.84 -21.36
N GLU A 31 6.78 11.56 -22.06
CA GLU A 31 8.15 11.62 -21.52
C GLU A 31 8.58 13.02 -21.05
N SER A 32 7.92 14.07 -21.55
CA SER A 32 8.15 15.45 -21.11
C SER A 32 7.46 15.80 -19.78
N LEU A 33 6.49 14.99 -19.32
CA LEU A 33 5.76 15.24 -18.09
C LEU A 33 6.57 14.82 -16.87
N LYS A 34 6.76 15.74 -15.96
CA LYS A 34 7.38 15.47 -14.65
C LYS A 34 6.29 15.23 -13.62
N PHE A 35 6.11 14.00 -13.21
CA PHE A 35 5.17 13.65 -12.15
C PHE A 35 5.76 14.02 -10.79
N LYS A 36 4.99 14.74 -10.00
CA LYS A 36 5.37 15.14 -8.63
C LYS A 36 4.97 14.08 -7.59
N LYS A 37 3.87 13.37 -7.87
CA LYS A 37 3.30 12.39 -6.94
C LYS A 37 2.59 11.28 -7.73
N ALA A 38 2.72 10.06 -7.25
CA ALA A 38 1.99 8.92 -7.77
C ALA A 38 1.29 8.21 -6.61
N GLY A 39 0.16 7.59 -6.89
CA GLY A 39 -0.60 6.81 -5.90
C GLY A 39 -1.42 5.74 -6.60
N VAL A 40 -1.71 4.68 -5.87
CA VAL A 40 -2.58 3.59 -6.30
C VAL A 40 -3.76 3.53 -5.34
N ILE A 41 -4.97 3.50 -5.89
CA ILE A 41 -6.20 3.33 -5.13
C ILE A 41 -6.80 2.00 -5.56
N VAL A 42 -7.08 1.14 -4.61
CA VAL A 42 -7.79 -0.12 -4.82
C VAL A 42 -9.22 0.07 -4.31
N SER A 43 -10.20 -0.38 -5.08
CA SER A 43 -11.63 -0.27 -4.77
C SER A 43 -12.36 -1.55 -5.19
N GLU A 44 -13.65 -1.64 -4.89
CA GLU A 44 -14.50 -2.78 -5.24
C GLU A 44 -14.03 -4.08 -4.60
N PHE A 45 -13.81 -4.04 -3.28
CA PHE A 45 -13.39 -5.22 -2.53
C PHE A 45 -14.50 -6.28 -2.50
N ILE A 46 -14.10 -7.53 -2.66
CA ILE A 46 -14.96 -8.70 -2.59
C ILE A 46 -14.52 -9.53 -1.38
N ASP A 47 -15.48 -10.09 -0.66
CA ASP A 47 -15.23 -11.03 0.42
C ASP A 47 -14.49 -12.27 -0.12
N GLU A 48 -13.46 -12.72 0.59
CA GLU A 48 -12.63 -13.87 0.18
C GLU A 48 -13.48 -15.14 -0.03
N ASN A 49 -14.53 -15.30 0.76
CA ASN A 49 -15.46 -16.44 0.68
C ASN A 49 -16.42 -16.36 -0.53
N LYS A 50 -16.54 -15.19 -1.16
CA LYS A 50 -17.41 -14.94 -2.33
C LYS A 50 -16.62 -14.83 -3.63
N LYS A 51 -15.35 -15.21 -3.61
CA LYS A 51 -14.50 -15.16 -4.78
C LYS A 51 -15.03 -16.12 -5.86
N GLN A 52 -15.41 -15.56 -7.00
CA GLN A 52 -15.78 -16.36 -8.15
C GLN A 52 -14.52 -16.90 -8.83
N LEU A 53 -14.41 -18.22 -8.91
CA LEU A 53 -13.33 -18.86 -9.63
C LEU A 53 -13.59 -18.72 -11.14
N GLN A 54 -12.61 -18.27 -11.88
CA GLN A 54 -12.64 -18.20 -13.34
C GLN A 54 -12.01 -19.46 -13.92
N LEU A 55 -12.54 -19.92 -15.04
CA LEU A 55 -12.13 -21.20 -15.65
C LEU A 55 -10.74 -21.12 -16.32
N PHE A 56 -10.31 -19.91 -16.71
CA PHE A 56 -9.12 -19.70 -17.54
C PHE A 56 -8.04 -18.84 -16.87
N ASP A 57 -8.39 -18.07 -15.87
CA ASP A 57 -7.46 -17.20 -15.14
C ASP A 57 -7.34 -17.69 -13.70
N GLU A 58 -6.33 -18.47 -13.41
CA GLU A 58 -6.05 -18.96 -12.06
C GLU A 58 -4.96 -18.11 -11.41
N GLU A 59 -5.28 -17.56 -10.27
CA GLU A 59 -4.26 -17.01 -9.38
C GLU A 59 -3.36 -18.16 -8.90
N ASN A 60 -2.06 -17.90 -8.82
CA ASN A 60 -1.14 -18.89 -8.26
C ASN A 60 -1.56 -19.18 -6.79
N PRO A 61 -1.96 -20.43 -6.46
CA PRO A 61 -2.48 -20.77 -5.13
C PRO A 61 -1.47 -20.51 -4.00
N LYS A 62 -0.17 -20.43 -4.34
CA LYS A 62 0.89 -20.11 -3.37
C LYS A 62 0.87 -18.65 -2.93
N HIS A 63 0.26 -17.74 -3.71
CA HIS A 63 0.24 -16.32 -3.35
C HIS A 63 -0.57 -16.03 -2.09
N SER A 64 -1.73 -16.66 -1.92
CA SER A 64 -2.54 -16.48 -0.71
C SER A 64 -1.78 -16.90 0.55
N ALA A 65 -1.18 -18.09 0.55
CA ALA A 65 -0.37 -18.58 1.67
C ALA A 65 0.86 -17.70 1.94
N LEU A 66 1.49 -17.19 0.87
CA LEU A 66 2.62 -16.27 0.97
C LEU A 66 2.21 -14.95 1.63
N MET A 67 1.11 -14.33 1.18
CA MET A 67 0.63 -13.06 1.75
C MET A 67 0.27 -13.22 3.22
N GLN A 68 -0.45 -14.29 3.59
CA GLN A 68 -0.77 -14.58 4.99
C GLN A 68 0.50 -14.75 5.85
N THR A 69 1.53 -15.37 5.31
CA THR A 69 2.80 -15.55 6.03
C THR A 69 3.53 -14.23 6.23
N ILE A 70 3.58 -13.39 5.20
CA ILE A 70 4.18 -12.05 5.26
C ILE A 70 3.44 -11.19 6.28
N ASP A 71 2.11 -11.21 6.28
CA ASP A 71 1.29 -10.44 7.21
C ASP A 71 1.51 -10.89 8.65
N LYS A 72 1.53 -12.21 8.90
CA LYS A 72 1.83 -12.77 10.24
C LYS A 72 3.22 -12.36 10.72
N LEU A 73 4.23 -12.41 9.85
CA LEU A 73 5.60 -12.00 10.20
C LEU A 73 5.67 -10.51 10.51
N ASN A 74 5.09 -9.68 9.67
CA ASN A 74 5.09 -8.23 9.86
C ASN A 74 4.32 -7.83 11.12
N HIS A 75 3.21 -8.50 11.43
CA HIS A 75 2.47 -8.25 12.66
C HIS A 75 3.27 -8.66 13.91
N LYS A 76 4.02 -9.78 13.84
CA LYS A 76 4.80 -10.28 14.97
C LYS A 76 6.10 -9.50 15.23
N ILE A 77 6.81 -9.12 14.19
CA ILE A 77 8.17 -8.53 14.29
C ILE A 77 8.11 -6.99 14.28
N GLY A 78 7.03 -6.43 13.78
CA GLY A 78 6.82 -5.00 13.56
C GLY A 78 6.61 -4.69 12.09
N ASP A 79 5.93 -3.58 11.85
CA ASP A 79 5.48 -3.21 10.52
C ASP A 79 6.62 -3.14 9.50
N THR A 80 6.35 -3.73 8.36
CA THR A 80 7.18 -3.63 7.15
C THR A 80 8.61 -4.18 7.24
N LYS A 81 8.87 -5.15 8.12
CA LYS A 81 10.19 -5.81 8.18
C LYS A 81 10.41 -6.77 7.01
N VAL A 82 9.37 -7.51 6.64
CA VAL A 82 9.37 -8.35 5.44
C VAL A 82 8.75 -7.57 4.30
N LYS A 83 9.52 -7.32 3.25
CA LYS A 83 9.13 -6.50 2.09
C LYS A 83 9.38 -7.26 0.80
N LEU A 84 8.66 -6.88 -0.24
CA LEU A 84 8.98 -7.33 -1.59
C LEU A 84 10.32 -6.71 -2.04
N ALA A 85 11.13 -7.46 -2.78
CA ALA A 85 12.44 -6.98 -3.25
C ALA A 85 12.35 -5.72 -4.12
N THR A 86 11.20 -5.47 -4.73
CA THR A 86 10.91 -4.26 -5.51
C THR A 86 10.60 -3.04 -4.65
N GLN A 87 10.32 -3.22 -3.37
CA GLN A 87 10.12 -2.11 -2.45
C GLN A 87 11.47 -1.52 -2.04
N ASN A 88 11.53 -0.19 -2.00
CA ASN A 88 12.71 0.48 -1.51
C ASN A 88 12.98 0.11 -0.03
N LEU A 89 14.17 -0.39 0.25
CA LEU A 89 14.59 -0.81 1.59
C LEU A 89 14.83 0.37 2.54
N GLY A 90 15.08 1.56 1.99
CA GLY A 90 15.28 2.80 2.75
C GLY A 90 14.15 3.79 2.53
N LEU A 91 13.76 4.52 3.57
CA LEU A 91 12.92 5.70 3.44
C LEU A 91 13.74 6.82 2.78
N THR A 92 13.85 6.79 1.45
CA THR A 92 14.56 7.81 0.69
C THR A 92 13.77 9.13 0.62
N TRP A 93 12.46 9.05 0.85
CA TRP A 93 11.60 10.23 0.92
C TRP A 93 10.68 10.12 2.13
N ASN A 94 10.70 11.16 2.95
CA ASN A 94 9.77 11.32 4.05
C ASN A 94 9.15 12.73 3.97
N MET A 95 7.89 12.86 4.31
CA MET A 95 7.25 14.17 4.41
C MET A 95 7.98 14.98 5.49
N LYS A 96 8.44 16.18 5.15
CA LYS A 96 9.03 17.09 6.14
C LYS A 96 7.93 17.53 7.12
N GLN A 97 8.04 17.08 8.36
CA GLN A 97 7.10 17.39 9.44
C GLN A 97 7.81 18.21 10.54
N ASN A 98 8.54 19.25 10.13
CA ASN A 98 9.36 20.03 11.04
C ASN A 98 8.55 21.02 11.92
N HIS A 99 7.29 21.27 11.53
CA HIS A 99 6.38 22.19 12.23
C HIS A 99 5.01 21.54 12.41
N LEU A 100 4.95 20.52 13.27
CA LEU A 100 3.69 19.93 13.67
C LEU A 100 3.08 20.74 14.79
N SER A 101 1.77 20.95 14.73
CA SER A 101 1.01 21.45 15.89
C SER A 101 1.04 20.42 17.01
N PRO A 102 1.02 20.87 18.29
CA PRO A 102 0.92 19.97 19.43
C PRO A 102 -0.31 19.06 19.34
N LYS A 103 -0.17 17.83 19.81
CA LYS A 103 -1.22 16.80 19.76
C LYS A 103 -2.05 16.80 21.05
N TYR A 104 -2.72 17.90 21.35
CA TYR A 104 -3.45 18.10 22.61
C TYR A 104 -4.48 17.03 22.94
N THR A 105 -5.06 16.38 21.94
CA THR A 105 -6.13 15.39 22.13
C THR A 105 -5.64 13.93 22.11
N THR A 106 -4.42 13.68 21.65
CA THR A 106 -3.91 12.30 21.45
C THR A 106 -2.60 12.03 22.18
N ASN A 107 -1.94 13.05 22.71
CA ASN A 107 -0.71 12.90 23.48
C ASN A 107 -0.84 13.60 24.83
N PHE A 108 -0.95 12.83 25.91
CA PHE A 108 -1.07 13.34 27.27
C PHE A 108 0.09 14.23 27.72
N LYS A 109 1.28 14.10 27.13
CA LYS A 109 2.44 14.93 27.45
C LYS A 109 2.39 16.34 26.85
N GLU A 110 1.50 16.55 25.90
CA GLU A 110 1.34 17.83 25.19
C GLU A 110 0.06 18.56 25.58
N ILE A 111 -0.66 18.08 26.60
CA ILE A 111 -1.85 18.76 27.15
C ILE A 111 -1.44 20.09 27.80
N LEU A 112 -2.23 21.11 27.52
CA LEU A 112 -2.04 22.41 28.17
C LEU A 112 -2.34 22.31 29.68
N GLU A 113 -1.34 22.52 30.49
CA GLU A 113 -1.50 22.65 31.94
C GLU A 113 -1.81 24.09 32.29
N ILE A 114 -2.98 24.34 32.86
CA ILE A 114 -3.39 25.66 33.37
C ILE A 114 -3.05 25.71 34.87
N GLN A 115 -2.12 26.57 35.25
CA GLN A 115 -1.87 26.86 36.66
C GLN A 115 -2.89 27.89 37.14
N CYS A 116 -3.83 27.47 37.98
CA CYS A 116 -4.73 28.35 38.69
C CYS A 116 -3.96 29.00 39.85
N GLN A 117 -3.78 30.33 39.79
CA GLN A 117 -3.32 31.14 40.92
C GLN A 117 -4.48 31.51 41.85
#